data_b2cf5612d2108769d9b89a001fe09684
#
_entry.id   b2cf5612d2108769d9b89a001fe09684
#
_cell.length_a   1.000
_cell.length_b   1.000
_cell.length_c   1.000
_cell.angle_alpha   90.00
_cell.angle_beta   90.00
_cell.angle_gamma   90.00
#
_symmetry.space_group_name_H-M   'P 1'
#
loop_
_entity.id
_entity.type
_entity.pdbx_description
1 polymer ?
#
loop_
_entity_poly.entity_id
_entity_poly.type
_entity_poly.pdbx_seq_one_letter_code
_entity_poly.pdbx_strand_id
1 'polypeptide(L)'
;LDLENAPVLTTIITPAKNGVYDIGYTDDDRIQPEDPGYYVVVTTFAGDDRVQPFESSPADIWERFYVSDDKQPLSVITRATPAAGVGEEFDDAALVQGSKIPDGAYVVFRAYGPYDPEAEPVCEVPFFTSEKIAVTQAGIYRSGKASVDRAGHVYWVETLYGKDGKILAEGRCGAPGETTVVTGTPPKVPPTPPTPETPELPKLPPELAVTGASGFPWL
;
A
#
# COMPACT_ATOMS: atom_id res chain seq x y z
N LEU A 1 7.17 2.88 29.31
CA LEU A 1 5.87 2.26 29.67
C LEU A 1 6.14 1.06 30.55
N ASP A 2 5.62 1.05 31.78
CA ASP A 2 5.62 -0.13 32.64
C ASP A 2 4.39 -0.97 32.28
N LEU A 3 4.61 -2.10 31.62
CA LEU A 3 3.51 -3.00 31.25
C LEU A 3 3.35 -4.17 32.24
N GLU A 4 4.27 -4.36 33.21
CA GLU A 4 4.20 -5.49 34.13
C GLU A 4 2.93 -5.48 34.98
N ASN A 5 2.41 -4.28 35.27
CA ASN A 5 1.21 -4.10 36.08
C ASN A 5 0.02 -3.52 35.27
N ALA A 6 0.15 -3.37 33.94
CA ALA A 6 -0.92 -2.88 33.13
C ALA A 6 -2.05 -3.93 33.01
N PRO A 7 -3.31 -3.57 33.22
CA PRO A 7 -4.41 -4.50 33.03
C PRO A 7 -4.55 -4.87 31.55
N VAL A 8 -4.79 -6.16 31.28
CA VAL A 8 -5.10 -6.64 29.93
C VAL A 8 -6.58 -6.36 29.65
N LEU A 9 -6.86 -5.52 28.67
CA LEU A 9 -8.21 -5.21 28.26
C LEU A 9 -8.87 -6.37 27.52
N THR A 10 -8.14 -6.97 26.56
CA THR A 10 -8.60 -8.12 25.77
C THR A 10 -7.43 -8.87 25.19
N THR A 11 -7.69 -10.12 24.78
CA THR A 11 -6.71 -10.96 24.07
C THR A 11 -7.38 -11.57 22.85
N ILE A 12 -6.78 -11.38 21.68
CA ILE A 12 -7.24 -11.97 20.40
C ILE A 12 -6.21 -12.99 19.96
N ILE A 13 -6.66 -14.21 19.68
CA ILE A 13 -5.82 -15.33 19.23
C ILE A 13 -6.13 -15.63 17.76
N THR A 14 -5.13 -15.50 16.90
CA THR A 14 -5.26 -15.78 15.47
C THR A 14 -4.30 -16.90 15.05
N PRO A 15 -4.74 -17.89 14.26
CA PRO A 15 -3.87 -18.93 13.74
C PRO A 15 -2.75 -18.33 12.87
N ALA A 16 -1.49 -18.58 13.24
CA ALA A 16 -0.33 -18.07 12.53
C ALA A 16 -0.20 -18.72 11.14
N LYS A 17 -0.15 -17.90 10.09
CA LYS A 17 0.19 -18.26 8.71
C LYS A 17 0.87 -17.04 8.06
N ASN A 18 1.55 -17.23 6.94
CA ASN A 18 2.12 -16.09 6.22
C ASN A 18 1.02 -15.12 5.78
N GLY A 19 1.19 -13.85 6.06
CA GLY A 19 0.25 -12.80 5.69
C GLY A 19 0.24 -11.62 6.64
N VAL A 20 -0.61 -10.67 6.33
CA VAL A 20 -0.92 -9.52 7.19
C VAL A 20 -2.17 -9.85 7.98
N TYR A 21 -2.15 -9.52 9.26
CA TYR A 21 -3.28 -9.68 10.17
C TYR A 21 -3.76 -8.29 10.58
N ASP A 22 -4.97 -7.95 10.20
CA ASP A 22 -5.63 -6.73 10.62
C ASP A 22 -6.60 -7.05 11.77
N ILE A 23 -6.40 -6.44 12.92
CA ILE A 23 -7.23 -6.61 14.12
C ILE A 23 -8.18 -5.40 14.23
N GLY A 24 -9.43 -5.64 14.65
CA GLY A 24 -10.41 -4.57 14.86
C GLY A 24 -11.14 -4.12 13.61
N TYR A 25 -11.05 -4.87 12.53
CA TYR A 25 -11.75 -4.57 11.27
C TYR A 25 -13.22 -5.00 11.27
N THR A 26 -13.56 -6.01 12.06
CA THR A 26 -14.94 -6.47 12.21
C THR A 26 -15.52 -5.99 13.55
N ASP A 27 -16.84 -5.95 13.68
CA ASP A 27 -17.47 -5.55 14.93
C ASP A 27 -17.19 -6.56 16.07
N ASP A 28 -16.90 -7.81 15.73
CA ASP A 28 -16.64 -8.88 16.69
C ASP A 28 -15.22 -8.79 17.31
N ASP A 29 -14.25 -8.21 16.61
CA ASP A 29 -12.86 -8.09 17.06
C ASP A 29 -12.45 -6.63 17.35
N ARG A 30 -13.41 -5.69 17.28
CA ARG A 30 -13.16 -4.27 17.56
C ARG A 30 -12.89 -4.04 19.05
N ILE A 31 -11.74 -3.47 19.33
CA ILE A 31 -11.37 -3.05 20.68
C ILE A 31 -12.00 -1.68 20.97
N GLN A 32 -12.87 -1.60 21.97
CA GLN A 32 -13.53 -0.35 22.41
C GLN A 32 -13.25 -0.10 23.88
N PRO A 33 -12.16 0.62 24.20
CA PRO A 33 -11.89 1.03 25.57
C PRO A 33 -12.94 2.01 26.08
N GLU A 34 -13.39 1.82 27.31
CA GLU A 34 -14.38 2.72 27.97
C GLU A 34 -13.71 3.88 28.71
N ASP A 35 -12.49 3.67 29.22
CA ASP A 35 -11.79 4.66 30.03
C ASP A 35 -10.77 5.46 29.20
N PRO A 36 -10.61 6.76 29.45
CA PRO A 36 -9.53 7.55 28.88
C PRO A 36 -8.16 7.03 29.31
N GLY A 37 -7.21 7.02 28.39
CA GLY A 37 -5.86 6.55 28.71
C GLY A 37 -5.05 6.12 27.50
N TYR A 38 -3.80 5.75 27.76
CA TYR A 38 -2.93 5.13 26.75
C TYR A 38 -3.16 3.63 26.73
N TYR A 39 -3.36 3.11 25.54
CA TYR A 39 -3.50 1.69 25.26
C TYR A 39 -2.38 1.23 24.36
N VAL A 40 -1.91 0.00 24.59
CA VAL A 40 -0.84 -0.63 23.81
C VAL A 40 -1.33 -1.98 23.34
N VAL A 41 -1.09 -2.28 22.09
CA VAL A 41 -1.26 -3.62 21.52
C VAL A 41 0.09 -4.31 21.58
N VAL A 42 0.14 -5.51 22.13
CA VAL A 42 1.34 -6.34 22.12
C VAL A 42 1.03 -7.59 21.31
N THR A 43 1.79 -7.78 20.24
CA THR A 43 1.69 -8.94 19.37
C THR A 43 2.79 -9.92 19.75
N THR A 44 2.42 -11.14 20.08
CA THR A 44 3.39 -12.20 20.40
C THR A 44 3.23 -13.38 19.45
N PHE A 45 4.36 -13.97 19.09
CA PHE A 45 4.41 -15.22 18.37
C PHE A 45 5.38 -16.16 19.10
N ALA A 46 4.91 -17.34 19.49
CA ALA A 46 5.70 -18.29 20.27
C ALA A 46 6.86 -18.94 19.47
N GLY A 47 6.90 -18.70 18.17
CA GLY A 47 7.82 -19.37 17.28
C GLY A 47 7.30 -20.71 16.75
N ASP A 48 7.94 -21.21 15.73
CA ASP A 48 7.77 -22.56 15.20
C ASP A 48 9.13 -23.12 14.74
N ASP A 49 9.13 -24.23 14.02
CA ASP A 49 10.34 -24.86 13.48
C ASP A 49 11.08 -24.03 12.41
N ARG A 50 10.47 -22.95 11.92
CA ARG A 50 10.96 -22.07 10.83
C ARG A 50 11.23 -20.65 11.29
N VAL A 51 10.49 -20.15 12.27
CA VAL A 51 10.50 -18.75 12.69
C VAL A 51 10.72 -18.64 14.19
N GLN A 52 11.70 -17.83 14.59
CA GLN A 52 11.98 -17.56 16.00
C GLN A 52 10.78 -16.86 16.66
N PRO A 53 10.59 -17.06 17.99
CA PRO A 53 9.59 -16.30 18.72
C PRO A 53 9.90 -14.81 18.69
N PHE A 54 8.84 -14.00 18.70
CA PHE A 54 8.97 -12.55 18.80
C PHE A 54 7.84 -11.94 19.64
N GLU A 55 8.09 -10.74 20.12
CA GLU A 55 7.12 -9.87 20.75
C GLU A 55 7.30 -8.45 20.22
N SER A 56 6.19 -7.77 19.87
CA SER A 56 6.26 -6.39 19.40
C SER A 56 6.67 -5.43 20.52
N SER A 57 7.34 -4.34 20.14
CA SER A 57 7.77 -3.33 21.11
C SER A 57 6.60 -2.44 21.52
N PRO A 58 6.28 -2.33 22.82
CA PRO A 58 5.28 -1.39 23.30
C PRO A 58 5.66 0.09 23.06
N ALA A 59 6.89 0.36 22.63
CA ALA A 59 7.33 1.69 22.22
C ALA A 59 7.00 2.02 20.76
N ASP A 60 6.59 1.04 19.94
CA ASP A 60 6.18 1.25 18.57
C ASP A 60 4.92 2.14 18.54
N ILE A 61 4.95 3.21 17.76
CA ILE A 61 3.83 4.15 17.65
C ILE A 61 2.60 3.50 17.04
N TRP A 62 2.76 2.42 16.26
CA TRP A 62 1.68 1.66 15.63
C TRP A 62 1.01 0.67 16.58
N GLU A 63 1.67 0.38 17.68
CA GLU A 63 1.19 -0.53 18.71
C GLU A 63 0.50 0.21 19.87
N ARG A 64 0.28 1.53 19.76
CA ARG A 64 -0.30 2.31 20.82
C ARG A 64 -1.29 3.37 20.31
N PHE A 65 -2.33 3.62 21.12
CA PHE A 65 -3.28 4.68 20.89
C PHE A 65 -3.71 5.31 22.21
N TYR A 66 -4.24 6.50 22.13
CA TYR A 66 -4.75 7.24 23.27
C TYR A 66 -6.26 7.43 23.16
N VAL A 67 -6.98 7.08 24.21
CA VAL A 67 -8.41 7.36 24.36
C VAL A 67 -8.59 8.58 25.26
N SER A 68 -9.37 9.54 24.83
CA SER A 68 -9.63 10.78 25.56
C SER A 68 -11.11 11.09 25.58
N ASP A 69 -11.59 11.68 26.65
CA ASP A 69 -12.92 12.31 26.74
C ASP A 69 -12.98 13.61 25.91
N ASP A 70 -11.82 14.23 25.66
CA ASP A 70 -11.73 15.43 24.85
C ASP A 70 -11.73 15.11 23.35
N LYS A 71 -12.22 16.05 22.55
CA LYS A 71 -12.19 15.94 21.10
C LYS A 71 -10.74 15.95 20.62
N GLN A 72 -10.27 14.81 20.15
CA GLN A 72 -8.95 14.70 19.55
C GLN A 72 -8.90 15.48 18.21
N PRO A 73 -7.84 16.27 17.97
CA PRO A 73 -7.62 16.88 16.66
C PRO A 73 -7.42 15.81 15.61
N LEU A 74 -7.75 16.16 14.38
CA LEU A 74 -7.43 15.30 13.25
C LEU A 74 -5.92 15.17 13.09
N SER A 75 -5.46 13.95 12.95
CA SER A 75 -4.04 13.64 12.68
C SER A 75 -3.92 12.46 11.73
N VAL A 76 -2.78 12.40 11.05
CA VAL A 76 -2.38 11.30 10.20
C VAL A 76 -1.01 10.82 10.68
N ILE A 77 -0.89 9.54 10.93
CA ILE A 77 0.36 8.87 11.28
C ILE A 77 0.53 7.75 10.26
N THR A 78 1.70 7.62 9.66
CA THR A 78 1.88 6.71 8.53
C THR A 78 3.02 5.74 8.74
N ARG A 79 2.98 4.66 7.98
CA ARG A 79 4.00 3.63 7.96
C ARG A 79 4.14 3.03 6.57
N ALA A 80 5.19 3.42 5.89
CA ALA A 80 5.56 2.86 4.60
C ALA A 80 6.06 1.42 4.73
N THR A 81 5.92 0.64 3.65
CA THR A 81 6.65 -0.61 3.49
C THR A 81 8.15 -0.34 3.68
N PRO A 82 8.84 -0.92 4.67
CA PRO A 82 10.19 -0.47 5.05
C PRO A 82 11.25 -0.81 3.99
N ALA A 83 11.05 -1.87 3.21
CA ALA A 83 11.98 -2.28 2.17
C ALA A 83 11.27 -3.01 1.03
N ALA A 84 11.81 -2.87 -0.19
CA ALA A 84 11.35 -3.55 -1.40
C ALA A 84 12.53 -3.82 -2.34
N GLY A 85 12.38 -4.76 -3.25
CA GLY A 85 13.29 -4.95 -4.38
C GLY A 85 12.95 -4.00 -5.53
N VAL A 86 13.93 -3.72 -6.41
CA VAL A 86 13.66 -3.00 -7.66
C VAL A 86 12.63 -3.75 -8.50
N GLY A 87 11.56 -3.06 -8.90
CA GLY A 87 10.44 -3.64 -9.64
C GLY A 87 9.41 -4.39 -8.78
N GLU A 88 9.65 -4.56 -7.49
CA GLU A 88 8.65 -5.06 -6.55
C GLU A 88 7.65 -3.98 -6.17
N GLU A 89 6.43 -4.42 -5.84
CA GLU A 89 5.38 -3.52 -5.36
C GLU A 89 5.52 -3.24 -3.87
N PHE A 90 5.30 -2.00 -3.50
CA PHE A 90 5.26 -1.54 -2.10
C PHE A 90 4.15 -0.50 -1.93
N ASP A 91 3.76 -0.26 -0.69
CA ASP A 91 2.68 0.67 -0.33
C ASP A 91 2.98 1.42 0.96
N ASP A 92 2.11 2.36 1.26
CA ASP A 92 2.07 3.07 2.51
C ASP A 92 0.70 2.91 3.19
N ALA A 93 0.67 2.98 4.51
CA ALA A 93 -0.52 2.90 5.34
C ALA A 93 -0.61 4.09 6.28
N ALA A 94 -1.72 4.82 6.23
CA ALA A 94 -2.02 5.97 7.08
C ALA A 94 -3.04 5.60 8.15
N LEU A 95 -2.70 5.81 9.41
CA LEU A 95 -3.64 5.80 10.53
C LEU A 95 -4.23 7.21 10.69
N VAL A 96 -5.47 7.38 10.28
CA VAL A 96 -6.23 8.61 10.51
C VAL A 96 -6.88 8.54 11.89
N GLN A 97 -6.61 9.54 12.71
CA GLN A 97 -7.16 9.68 14.06
C GLN A 97 -7.88 11.00 14.22
N GLY A 98 -8.82 11.03 15.16
CA GLY A 98 -9.58 12.22 15.52
C GLY A 98 -11.00 11.85 15.96
N SER A 99 -11.57 12.65 16.84
CA SER A 99 -12.91 12.39 17.41
C SER A 99 -14.04 12.61 16.41
N LYS A 100 -13.80 13.38 15.36
CA LYS A 100 -14.80 13.66 14.32
C LYS A 100 -14.13 13.84 12.96
N ILE A 101 -14.37 12.90 12.08
CA ILE A 101 -13.99 13.02 10.66
C ILE A 101 -15.08 13.84 9.94
N PRO A 102 -14.74 14.92 9.21
CA PRO A 102 -15.72 15.69 8.46
C PRO A 102 -16.30 14.87 7.30
N ASP A 103 -17.59 15.06 7.01
CA ASP A 103 -18.23 14.42 5.87
C ASP A 103 -17.54 14.79 4.56
N GLY A 104 -17.27 13.77 3.74
CA GLY A 104 -16.58 13.93 2.46
C GLY A 104 -15.08 14.16 2.56
N ALA A 105 -14.48 13.93 3.74
CA ALA A 105 -13.03 13.90 3.88
C ALA A 105 -12.41 12.76 3.04
N TYR A 106 -11.18 12.96 2.58
CA TYR A 106 -10.42 11.97 1.81
C TYR A 106 -8.92 12.11 2.07
N VAL A 107 -8.20 11.02 1.97
CA VAL A 107 -6.74 11.00 2.03
C VAL A 107 -6.16 10.75 0.62
N VAL A 108 -5.02 11.38 0.35
CA VAL A 108 -4.20 11.15 -0.84
C VAL A 108 -2.78 10.87 -0.41
N PHE A 109 -2.19 9.83 -0.95
CA PHE A 109 -0.81 9.46 -0.74
C PHE A 109 0.04 9.88 -1.93
N ARG A 110 1.26 10.34 -1.66
CA ARG A 110 2.24 10.69 -2.69
C ARG A 110 3.58 10.05 -2.35
N ALA A 111 4.22 9.45 -3.34
CA ALA A 111 5.57 8.90 -3.21
C ALA A 111 6.55 9.67 -4.08
N TYR A 112 7.73 9.94 -3.52
CA TYR A 112 8.79 10.76 -4.10
C TYR A 112 10.10 9.99 -4.16
N GLY A 113 10.90 10.22 -5.19
CA GLY A 113 12.17 9.53 -5.40
C GLY A 113 12.12 8.59 -6.60
N PRO A 114 12.89 7.47 -6.58
CA PRO A 114 13.89 7.13 -5.56
C PRO A 114 15.09 8.08 -5.57
N TYR A 115 15.54 8.45 -4.39
CA TYR A 115 16.70 9.32 -4.18
C TYR A 115 17.92 8.53 -3.70
N ASP A 116 19.09 9.10 -3.84
CA ASP A 116 20.31 8.54 -3.26
C ASP A 116 20.19 8.51 -1.72
N PRO A 117 20.69 7.47 -1.04
CA PRO A 117 20.55 7.32 0.41
C PRO A 117 21.11 8.49 1.22
N GLU A 118 22.15 9.16 0.70
CA GLU A 118 22.80 10.30 1.35
C GLU A 118 22.14 11.65 1.02
N ALA A 119 21.15 11.66 0.12
CA ALA A 119 20.45 12.88 -0.26
C ALA A 119 19.40 13.27 0.78
N GLU A 120 19.28 14.57 1.02
CA GLU A 120 18.18 15.10 1.83
C GLU A 120 16.83 14.79 1.18
N PRO A 121 15.78 14.47 1.99
CA PRO A 121 14.46 14.21 1.47
C PRO A 121 13.87 15.42 0.74
N VAL A 122 13.45 15.23 -0.51
CA VAL A 122 12.79 16.25 -1.33
C VAL A 122 11.43 15.70 -1.80
N CYS A 123 10.33 16.35 -1.41
CA CYS A 123 8.98 15.93 -1.74
C CYS A 123 8.27 16.98 -2.63
N GLU A 124 8.87 17.31 -3.80
CA GLU A 124 8.31 18.30 -4.71
C GLU A 124 7.51 17.68 -5.85
N VAL A 125 8.07 16.68 -6.53
CA VAL A 125 7.44 16.03 -7.69
C VAL A 125 7.25 14.55 -7.41
N PRO A 126 6.02 14.12 -7.12
CA PRO A 126 5.74 12.71 -6.86
C PRO A 126 5.81 11.89 -8.16
N PHE A 127 6.39 10.69 -8.08
CA PHE A 127 6.27 9.71 -9.16
C PHE A 127 4.98 8.88 -9.04
N PHE A 128 4.40 8.81 -7.84
CA PHE A 128 3.14 8.13 -7.56
C PHE A 128 2.21 9.07 -6.81
N THR A 129 0.93 9.05 -7.17
CA THR A 129 -0.15 9.71 -6.44
C THR A 129 -1.34 8.77 -6.44
N SER A 130 -1.87 8.47 -5.25
CA SER A 130 -3.05 7.61 -5.13
C SER A 130 -4.31 8.30 -5.65
N GLU A 131 -5.35 7.51 -5.90
CA GLU A 131 -6.71 8.04 -5.99
C GLU A 131 -7.12 8.70 -4.66
N LYS A 132 -8.21 9.46 -4.69
CA LYS A 132 -8.83 9.97 -3.46
C LYS A 132 -9.49 8.83 -2.71
N ILE A 133 -9.00 8.54 -1.52
CA ILE A 133 -9.52 7.47 -0.67
C ILE A 133 -10.46 8.10 0.35
N ALA A 134 -11.75 7.80 0.28
CA ALA A 134 -12.73 8.36 1.20
C ALA A 134 -12.43 7.97 2.66
N VAL A 135 -12.43 8.96 3.55
CA VAL A 135 -12.22 8.77 4.99
C VAL A 135 -13.53 9.10 5.71
N THR A 136 -14.21 8.06 6.19
CA THR A 136 -15.51 8.19 6.86
C THR A 136 -15.43 8.02 8.37
N GLN A 137 -14.34 7.44 8.86
CA GLN A 137 -14.10 7.19 10.29
C GLN A 137 -12.59 7.19 10.58
N ALA A 138 -12.20 7.22 11.85
CA ALA A 138 -10.83 6.94 12.25
C ALA A 138 -10.46 5.49 11.88
N GLY A 139 -9.24 5.27 11.41
CA GLY A 139 -8.82 3.94 10.95
C GLY A 139 -7.61 3.98 10.02
N ILE A 140 -7.24 2.81 9.49
CA ILE A 140 -6.10 2.63 8.60
C ILE A 140 -6.57 2.67 7.15
N TYR A 141 -5.87 3.47 6.33
CA TYR A 141 -6.09 3.64 4.90
C TYR A 141 -4.80 3.33 4.16
N ARG A 142 -4.87 2.72 2.98
CA ARG A 142 -3.67 2.29 2.22
C ARG A 142 -3.59 3.00 0.88
N SER A 143 -2.35 3.32 0.48
CA SER A 143 -2.05 4.10 -0.73
C SER A 143 -2.42 3.43 -2.06
N GLY A 144 -2.56 2.11 -2.06
CA GLY A 144 -2.40 1.32 -3.28
C GLY A 144 -0.92 1.02 -3.55
N LYS A 145 -0.63 0.26 -4.62
CA LYS A 145 0.71 -0.22 -4.92
C LYS A 145 1.49 0.73 -5.81
N ALA A 146 2.73 0.96 -5.45
CA ALA A 146 3.74 1.67 -6.24
C ALA A 146 4.94 0.76 -6.49
N SER A 147 5.72 1.03 -7.52
CA SER A 147 7.00 0.37 -7.78
C SER A 147 7.96 1.33 -8.48
N VAL A 148 9.26 1.07 -8.40
CA VAL A 148 10.30 1.84 -9.08
C VAL A 148 11.30 0.92 -9.78
N ASP A 149 11.97 1.44 -10.79
CA ASP A 149 12.89 0.70 -11.68
C ASP A 149 14.36 0.84 -11.27
N ARG A 150 14.68 1.56 -10.20
CA ARG A 150 16.03 1.74 -9.66
C ARG A 150 16.04 1.72 -8.13
N ALA A 151 17.18 1.38 -7.56
CA ALA A 151 17.42 1.41 -6.12
C ALA A 151 17.48 2.86 -5.59
N GLY A 152 17.19 3.04 -4.31
CA GLY A 152 17.23 4.31 -3.61
C GLY A 152 16.17 4.41 -2.51
N HIS A 153 16.07 5.57 -1.89
CA HIS A 153 15.07 5.88 -0.88
C HIS A 153 13.83 6.51 -1.52
N VAL A 154 12.68 5.96 -1.24
CA VAL A 154 11.36 6.51 -1.59
C VAL A 154 10.73 7.08 -0.33
N TYR A 155 10.32 8.35 -0.39
CA TYR A 155 9.65 9.03 0.71
C TYR A 155 8.16 9.15 0.42
N TRP A 156 7.34 8.89 1.44
CA TRP A 156 5.91 9.01 1.35
C TRP A 156 5.43 10.26 2.09
N VAL A 157 4.37 10.86 1.57
CA VAL A 157 3.63 11.94 2.21
C VAL A 157 2.15 11.71 1.94
N GLU A 158 1.38 11.64 2.98
CA GLU A 158 -0.07 11.56 2.93
C GLU A 158 -0.69 12.87 3.39
N THR A 159 -1.77 13.22 2.75
CA THR A 159 -2.51 14.45 3.07
C THR A 159 -3.99 14.12 3.22
N LEU A 160 -4.54 14.42 4.39
CA LEU A 160 -5.97 14.34 4.68
C LEU A 160 -6.62 15.67 4.29
N TYR A 161 -7.61 15.60 3.44
CA TYR A 161 -8.36 16.74 2.93
C TYR A 161 -9.81 16.72 3.40
N GLY A 162 -10.38 17.91 3.58
CA GLY A 162 -11.82 18.09 3.65
C GLY A 162 -12.46 17.99 2.26
N LYS A 163 -13.79 17.91 2.21
CA LYS A 163 -14.58 17.91 0.97
C LYS A 163 -14.28 19.10 0.06
N ASP A 164 -13.94 20.23 0.65
CA ASP A 164 -13.60 21.49 -0.02
C ASP A 164 -12.14 21.54 -0.53
N GLY A 165 -11.36 20.50 -0.32
CA GLY A 165 -9.95 20.42 -0.67
C GLY A 165 -9.00 21.10 0.32
N LYS A 166 -9.51 21.59 1.46
CA LYS A 166 -8.66 22.14 2.53
C LYS A 166 -7.90 21.02 3.21
N ILE A 167 -6.60 21.24 3.46
CA ILE A 167 -5.77 20.32 4.22
C ILE A 167 -6.23 20.33 5.68
N LEU A 168 -6.54 19.16 6.21
CA LEU A 168 -6.94 18.90 7.59
C LEU A 168 -5.77 18.36 8.42
N ALA A 169 -4.93 17.52 7.80
CA ALA A 169 -3.68 17.02 8.38
C ALA A 169 -2.77 16.56 7.23
N GLU A 170 -1.46 16.61 7.43
CA GLU A 170 -0.47 16.22 6.42
C GLU A 170 0.76 15.61 7.09
N GLY A 171 1.27 14.53 6.51
CA GLY A 171 2.55 13.92 6.86
C GLY A 171 3.72 14.82 6.47
N ARG A 172 4.86 14.63 7.11
CA ARG A 172 6.07 15.41 6.84
C ARG A 172 7.04 14.60 6.01
N CYS A 173 7.50 15.16 4.90
CA CYS A 173 8.55 14.58 4.05
C CYS A 173 9.75 14.09 4.87
N GLY A 174 10.14 12.82 4.68
CA GLY A 174 11.25 12.21 5.38
C GLY A 174 11.05 11.98 6.88
N ALA A 175 9.78 11.98 7.35
CA ALA A 175 9.48 11.62 8.73
C ALA A 175 9.85 10.15 9.02
N PRO A 176 10.15 9.79 10.27
CA PRO A 176 10.40 8.40 10.65
C PRO A 176 9.21 7.50 10.27
N GLY A 177 9.49 6.38 9.59
CA GLY A 177 8.45 5.47 9.11
C GLY A 177 7.93 5.75 7.69
N GLU A 178 8.29 6.90 7.09
CA GLU A 178 7.84 7.36 5.78
C GLU A 178 8.80 6.98 4.64
N THR A 179 9.71 6.06 4.88
CA THR A 179 10.75 5.70 3.91
C THR A 179 10.65 4.24 3.51
N THR A 180 10.55 3.98 2.22
CA THR A 180 10.79 2.66 1.63
C THR A 180 12.22 2.60 1.06
N VAL A 181 13.04 1.69 1.56
CA VAL A 181 14.39 1.44 1.03
C VAL A 181 14.29 0.43 -0.11
N VAL A 182 14.52 0.89 -1.33
CA VAL A 182 14.51 0.01 -2.51
C VAL A 182 15.93 -0.45 -2.83
N THR A 183 16.13 -1.77 -2.90
CA THR A 183 17.43 -2.40 -3.11
C THR A 183 17.44 -3.33 -4.33
N GLY A 184 18.64 -3.60 -4.86
CA GLY A 184 18.83 -4.54 -5.95
C GLY A 184 18.98 -3.90 -7.33
N THR A 185 19.07 -4.73 -8.33
CA THR A 185 19.12 -4.33 -9.75
C THR A 185 17.77 -4.62 -10.40
N PRO A 186 17.35 -3.82 -11.41
CA PRO A 186 16.13 -4.11 -12.15
C PRO A 186 16.13 -5.55 -12.68
N PRO A 187 14.98 -6.23 -12.67
CA PRO A 187 14.86 -7.53 -13.31
C PRO A 187 15.35 -7.44 -14.75
N LYS A 188 16.25 -8.32 -15.14
CA LYS A 188 16.70 -8.40 -16.55
C LYS A 188 15.48 -8.75 -17.39
N VAL A 189 14.98 -7.82 -18.17
CA VAL A 189 13.90 -8.12 -19.12
C VAL A 189 14.34 -9.27 -20.00
N PRO A 190 13.63 -10.40 -20.05
CA PRO A 190 13.96 -11.47 -20.98
C PRO A 190 13.98 -10.88 -22.39
N PRO A 191 14.92 -11.29 -23.25
CA PRO A 191 14.92 -10.84 -24.64
C PRO A 191 13.54 -11.12 -25.23
N THR A 192 12.93 -10.11 -25.82
CA THR A 192 11.65 -10.25 -26.52
C THR A 192 11.78 -11.44 -27.49
N PRO A 193 10.88 -12.43 -27.45
CA PRO A 193 10.91 -13.52 -28.42
C PRO A 193 10.91 -12.90 -29.81
N PRO A 194 11.71 -13.43 -30.75
CA PRO A 194 11.69 -12.95 -32.12
C PRO A 194 10.24 -12.94 -32.59
N THR A 195 9.81 -11.83 -33.14
CA THR A 195 8.49 -11.74 -33.79
C THR A 195 8.35 -12.89 -34.74
N PRO A 196 7.30 -13.73 -34.65
CA PRO A 196 7.10 -14.80 -35.60
C PRO A 196 7.10 -14.17 -36.99
N GLU A 197 8.02 -14.62 -37.86
CA GLU A 197 7.98 -14.27 -39.28
C GLU A 197 6.60 -14.69 -39.79
N THR A 198 5.85 -13.73 -40.29
CA THR A 198 4.56 -14.00 -40.93
C THR A 198 4.87 -14.96 -42.07
N PRO A 199 4.29 -16.18 -42.16
CA PRO A 199 4.53 -17.07 -43.25
C PRO A 199 4.18 -16.36 -44.56
N GLU A 200 5.15 -16.22 -45.46
CA GLU A 200 4.87 -15.75 -46.83
C GLU A 200 3.81 -16.67 -47.45
N LEU A 201 2.65 -16.10 -47.71
CA LEU A 201 1.61 -16.82 -48.45
C LEU A 201 2.19 -17.34 -49.77
N PRO A 202 2.01 -18.63 -50.11
CA PRO A 202 2.45 -19.17 -51.41
C PRO A 202 1.90 -18.29 -52.53
N LYS A 203 2.78 -17.79 -53.39
CA LYS A 203 2.37 -17.11 -54.63
C LYS A 203 1.49 -18.05 -55.42
N LEU A 204 0.23 -17.69 -55.63
CA LEU A 204 -0.69 -18.38 -56.52
C LEU A 204 -0.03 -18.49 -57.90
N PRO A 205 -0.07 -19.66 -58.54
CA PRO A 205 0.38 -19.80 -59.93
C PRO A 205 -0.48 -18.93 -60.84
N PRO A 206 0.09 -18.42 -61.94
CA PRO A 206 -0.64 -17.59 -62.90
C PRO A 206 -1.86 -18.34 -63.44
N GLU A 207 -2.93 -17.62 -63.48
CA GLU A 207 -4.26 -17.97 -63.92
C GLU A 207 -4.28 -18.89 -65.14
N LEU A 208 -4.84 -20.10 -65.02
CA LEU A 208 -5.27 -20.91 -66.13
C LEU A 208 -6.51 -20.26 -66.73
N ALA A 209 -6.35 -19.70 -67.93
CA ALA A 209 -7.46 -19.18 -68.70
C ALA A 209 -8.49 -20.28 -68.98
N VAL A 210 -9.63 -20.21 -68.41
CA VAL A 210 -10.80 -21.03 -68.74
C VAL A 210 -11.48 -20.42 -69.98
N THR A 211 -11.13 -20.99 -71.13
CA THR A 211 -11.93 -20.76 -72.34
C THR A 211 -13.27 -21.50 -72.23
N GLY A 212 -14.29 -20.78 -72.50
CA GLY A 212 -15.70 -20.97 -72.51
C GLY A 212 -16.31 -22.38 -72.63
N ALA A 213 -17.47 -22.49 -72.00
CA ALA A 213 -18.56 -23.32 -72.54
C ALA A 213 -19.89 -22.66 -72.18
N SER A 214 -20.56 -22.28 -73.23
CA SER A 214 -21.90 -21.79 -73.33
C SER A 214 -22.96 -22.77 -72.80
N GLY A 215 -23.97 -22.22 -72.13
CA GLY A 215 -25.36 -22.63 -72.34
C GLY A 215 -25.85 -23.84 -71.52
N PHE A 216 -26.84 -23.55 -70.66
CA PHE A 216 -28.17 -24.20 -70.79
C PHE A 216 -29.18 -23.47 -69.88
N PRO A 217 -30.38 -23.12 -70.44
CA PRO A 217 -31.49 -22.60 -69.64
C PRO A 217 -32.34 -23.75 -69.11
N TRP A 218 -33.27 -23.43 -68.19
CA TRP A 218 -34.44 -24.19 -67.73
C TRP A 218 -34.51 -24.29 -66.21
N LEU A 219 -35.49 -24.03 -65.57
CA LEU A 219 -36.95 -23.70 -65.51
C LEU A 219 -37.23 -23.11 -64.18
#